data_7c7b3013496f4c0efed627d8213c0423
#
_entry.id   7c7b3013496f4c0efed627d8213c0423
#
_cell.length_a   1.000
_cell.length_b   1.000
_cell.length_c   1.000
_cell.angle_alpha   90.00
_cell.angle_beta   90.00
_cell.angle_gamma   90.00
#
_symmetry.space_group_name_H-M   'P 1'
#
loop_
_entity.id
_entity.type
_entity.pdbx_description
1 polymer ?
#
loop_
_entity_poly.entity_id
_entity_poly.type
_entity_poly.pdbx_seq_one_letter_code
_entity_poly.pdbx_strand_id
1 'polypeptide(L)'
;RGPDDQQHVRDTLGNDFGFCRLSIMDLSDLGRQPFGLNGKRVMCNGEIYNFLNLRKFLGTKGYKFTGDSDCEVLLPLFETTGIETMVKMLDAEFAFVLVDENTAEIFAARDPFGIRPLFYGYNKVTGKICFSSEAKALISTCNDVTPFPPGYYYANGEFHVFNDIAEVSTIVEEPLAEISGHIRRKLERAVKKRLHADAPMGYLLSGGLDSSLVCAIAAKELESPIKTFAIGMETDPIDLKYAREVADFLRTDHTEILMTKEDVLSSVREVIWHLETWDITTIRASIGMYLICKYIHEKTELKILMTGEVSDEMFGYKYTDFAPSAGAFQKEAQKRVHELYMYDVLRADRCLAAHSLEARVPFADLDFAAYVMSINPSRKLNTYGKGKYLLRHAFEGTELLPDEILFREKAAFSDAVGHSMVDYLKEFADEKYSDEDLAKASEKYPKHTPFTKESLMYREIFEEF
;
A
#
# COMPACT_ATOMS: atom_id res chain seq x y z
N ARG A 1 0.93 -14.20 5.26
CA ARG A 1 0.89 -13.55 3.94
C ARG A 1 0.25 -14.48 2.90
N GLY A 2 0.86 -15.50 2.40
CA GLY A 2 0.35 -16.34 1.31
C GLY A 2 0.04 -17.76 1.78
N PRO A 3 -1.24 -18.10 2.05
CA PRO A 3 -1.61 -19.39 2.62
C PRO A 3 -1.82 -20.50 1.57
N ASP A 4 -1.97 -20.13 0.28
CA ASP A 4 -2.45 -21.07 -0.74
C ASP A 4 -1.38 -22.08 -1.18
N ASP A 5 -0.10 -21.69 -1.15
CA ASP A 5 1.04 -22.56 -1.47
C ASP A 5 2.31 -22.04 -0.80
N GLN A 6 3.24 -22.97 -0.51
CA GLN A 6 4.56 -22.63 0.04
C GLN A 6 5.63 -23.39 -0.74
N GLN A 7 6.63 -22.66 -1.21
CA GLN A 7 7.77 -23.20 -1.94
C GLN A 7 9.07 -22.86 -1.22
N HIS A 8 9.95 -23.86 -1.13
CA HIS A 8 11.33 -23.68 -0.74
C HIS A 8 12.22 -24.35 -1.80
N VAL A 9 13.04 -23.55 -2.46
CA VAL A 9 13.90 -24.02 -3.54
C VAL A 9 15.33 -23.56 -3.25
N ARG A 10 16.30 -24.47 -3.39
CA ARG A 10 17.72 -24.13 -3.39
C ARG A 10 18.25 -24.16 -4.81
N ASP A 11 18.93 -23.10 -5.24
CA ASP A 11 19.55 -23.04 -6.56
C ASP A 11 20.93 -23.76 -6.59
N THR A 12 21.53 -23.80 -7.78
CA THR A 12 22.84 -24.43 -8.00
C THR A 12 24.01 -23.68 -7.32
N LEU A 13 23.80 -22.42 -6.95
CA LEU A 13 24.77 -21.55 -6.25
C LEU A 13 24.63 -21.62 -4.73
N GLY A 14 23.64 -22.40 -4.23
CA GLY A 14 23.36 -22.55 -2.81
C GLY A 14 22.55 -21.40 -2.21
N ASN A 15 21.86 -20.58 -3.02
CA ASN A 15 20.89 -19.60 -2.54
C ASN A 15 19.57 -20.30 -2.22
N ASP A 16 18.92 -19.88 -1.12
CA ASP A 16 17.65 -20.39 -0.69
C ASP A 16 16.53 -19.40 -1.06
N PHE A 17 15.49 -19.88 -1.72
CA PHE A 17 14.29 -19.15 -2.10
C PHE A 17 13.11 -19.67 -1.29
N GLY A 18 12.44 -18.79 -0.58
CA GLY A 18 11.20 -19.09 0.16
C GLY A 18 10.05 -18.23 -0.37
N PHE A 19 8.96 -18.85 -0.83
CA PHE A 19 7.81 -18.15 -1.36
C PHE A 19 6.52 -18.67 -0.72
N CYS A 20 5.72 -17.73 -0.16
CA CYS A 20 4.39 -18.00 0.34
C CYS A 20 3.39 -17.33 -0.61
N ARG A 21 2.59 -18.11 -1.32
CA ARG A 21 1.70 -17.64 -2.37
C ARG A 21 0.31 -17.29 -1.82
N LEU A 22 -0.16 -16.09 -2.18
CA LEU A 22 -1.58 -15.75 -2.25
C LEU A 22 -1.95 -15.76 -3.73
N SER A 23 -2.81 -16.68 -4.16
CA SER A 23 -3.16 -16.87 -5.57
C SER A 23 -4.19 -15.81 -5.99
N ILE A 24 -3.76 -14.86 -6.79
CA ILE A 24 -4.55 -13.72 -7.32
C ILE A 24 -4.76 -13.88 -8.82
N MET A 25 -3.66 -13.98 -9.57
CA MET A 25 -3.64 -14.28 -11.00
C MET A 25 -3.15 -15.70 -11.21
N ASP A 26 -3.75 -16.43 -12.19
CA ASP A 26 -3.49 -17.84 -12.43
C ASP A 26 -3.66 -18.70 -11.20
N LEU A 27 -4.88 -19.07 -10.84
CA LEU A 27 -5.16 -19.88 -9.64
C LEU A 27 -4.64 -21.32 -9.72
N SER A 28 -4.05 -21.73 -10.85
CA SER A 28 -3.46 -23.05 -11.08
C SER A 28 -2.03 -23.16 -10.51
N ASP A 29 -1.48 -24.37 -10.58
CA ASP A 29 -0.09 -24.64 -10.20
C ASP A 29 0.95 -23.96 -11.10
N LEU A 30 0.57 -23.51 -12.30
CA LEU A 30 1.45 -22.80 -13.23
C LEU A 30 1.83 -21.40 -12.72
N GLY A 31 1.04 -20.82 -11.83
CA GLY A 31 1.36 -19.56 -11.15
C GLY A 31 2.30 -19.70 -9.93
N ARG A 32 2.84 -20.89 -9.62
CA ARG A 32 3.79 -21.10 -8.52
C ARG A 32 5.13 -20.43 -8.78
N GLN A 33 5.72 -19.87 -7.73
CA GLN A 33 7.03 -19.21 -7.78
C GLN A 33 8.03 -19.93 -6.86
N PRO A 34 9.36 -19.84 -7.12
CA PRO A 34 10.02 -19.00 -8.13
C PRO A 34 9.80 -19.49 -9.58
N PHE A 35 9.58 -18.55 -10.50
CA PHE A 35 9.64 -18.87 -11.93
C PHE A 35 11.09 -19.12 -12.35
N GLY A 36 11.30 -20.02 -13.32
CA GLY A 36 12.60 -20.39 -13.85
C GLY A 36 12.67 -20.30 -15.38
N LEU A 37 13.73 -19.70 -15.92
CA LEU A 37 14.01 -19.61 -17.37
C LEU A 37 15.51 -19.52 -17.61
N ASN A 38 16.05 -20.41 -18.44
CA ASN A 38 17.45 -20.37 -18.91
C ASN A 38 18.49 -20.17 -17.79
N GLY A 39 18.35 -20.88 -16.67
CA GLY A 39 19.25 -20.73 -15.52
C GLY A 39 19.05 -19.45 -14.70
N LYS A 40 17.90 -18.81 -14.83
CA LYS A 40 17.49 -17.67 -14.02
C LYS A 40 16.26 -18.01 -13.20
N ARG A 41 16.13 -17.38 -12.03
CA ARG A 41 14.97 -17.51 -11.14
C ARG A 41 14.48 -16.15 -10.69
N VAL A 42 13.16 -16.00 -10.57
CA VAL A 42 12.54 -14.79 -10.02
C VAL A 42 11.42 -15.13 -9.06
N MET A 43 11.37 -14.40 -7.96
CA MET A 43 10.20 -14.31 -7.07
C MET A 43 9.69 -12.88 -7.05
N CYS A 44 8.40 -12.71 -7.19
CA CYS A 44 7.72 -11.42 -7.16
C CYS A 44 6.53 -11.47 -6.20
N ASN A 45 6.51 -10.54 -5.26
CA ASN A 45 5.31 -10.15 -4.54
C ASN A 45 4.74 -8.93 -5.24
N GLY A 46 3.64 -9.08 -5.98
CA GLY A 46 3.09 -7.95 -6.72
C GLY A 46 2.10 -8.34 -7.80
N GLU A 47 1.63 -7.30 -8.49
CA GLU A 47 0.67 -7.37 -9.57
C GLU A 47 1.15 -6.49 -10.74
N ILE A 48 1.31 -7.06 -11.94
CA ILE A 48 1.79 -6.37 -13.13
C ILE A 48 0.61 -6.05 -14.03
N TYR A 49 0.07 -4.86 -13.92
CA TYR A 49 -1.18 -4.45 -14.60
C TYR A 49 -1.07 -4.40 -16.13
N ASN A 50 0.10 -4.19 -16.69
CA ASN A 50 0.32 -4.16 -18.14
C ASN A 50 0.83 -5.48 -18.72
N PHE A 51 0.74 -6.60 -17.99
CA PHE A 51 1.30 -7.91 -18.39
C PHE A 51 0.77 -8.40 -19.75
N LEU A 52 -0.48 -8.15 -20.09
CA LEU A 52 -1.03 -8.54 -21.39
C LEU A 52 -0.31 -7.86 -22.57
N ASN A 53 0.08 -6.59 -22.42
CA ASN A 53 0.86 -5.87 -23.42
C ASN A 53 2.29 -6.38 -23.48
N LEU A 54 2.88 -6.67 -22.32
CA LEU A 54 4.22 -7.27 -22.24
C LEU A 54 4.25 -8.67 -22.86
N ARG A 55 3.24 -9.52 -22.62
CA ARG A 55 3.10 -10.83 -23.26
C ARG A 55 3.03 -10.71 -24.80
N LYS A 56 2.27 -9.75 -25.32
CA LYS A 56 2.21 -9.49 -26.77
C LYS A 56 3.59 -9.10 -27.30
N PHE A 57 4.27 -8.16 -26.66
CA PHE A 57 5.63 -7.75 -27.03
C PHE A 57 6.60 -8.94 -27.01
N LEU A 58 6.65 -9.71 -25.92
CA LEU A 58 7.54 -10.86 -25.76
C LEU A 58 7.19 -12.00 -26.73
N GLY A 59 5.93 -12.18 -27.07
CA GLY A 59 5.49 -13.11 -28.12
C GLY A 59 6.11 -12.78 -29.49
N THR A 60 6.28 -11.50 -29.84
CA THR A 60 7.00 -11.10 -31.06
C THR A 60 8.49 -11.44 -31.05
N LYS A 61 9.05 -11.70 -29.83
CA LYS A 61 10.43 -12.16 -29.62
C LYS A 61 10.54 -13.69 -29.55
N GLY A 62 9.42 -14.40 -29.70
CA GLY A 62 9.39 -15.86 -29.74
C GLY A 62 9.11 -16.54 -28.40
N TYR A 63 8.87 -15.79 -27.32
CA TYR A 63 8.51 -16.38 -26.03
C TYR A 63 7.09 -16.96 -26.04
N LYS A 64 6.96 -18.12 -25.40
CA LYS A 64 5.68 -18.79 -25.18
C LYS A 64 5.45 -18.89 -23.68
N PHE A 65 4.31 -18.43 -23.24
CA PHE A 65 3.87 -18.50 -21.85
C PHE A 65 3.17 -19.82 -21.58
N THR A 66 3.33 -20.34 -20.38
CA THR A 66 2.76 -21.64 -19.97
C THR A 66 1.55 -21.48 -19.08
N GLY A 67 1.53 -20.45 -18.27
CA GLY A 67 0.44 -20.09 -17.37
C GLY A 67 -0.19 -18.75 -17.74
N ASP A 68 -1.09 -18.29 -16.89
CA ASP A 68 -1.77 -17.01 -17.02
C ASP A 68 -1.31 -15.98 -15.99
N SER A 69 -0.29 -16.33 -15.16
CA SER A 69 0.27 -15.40 -14.18
C SER A 69 0.88 -14.17 -14.85
N ASP A 70 0.55 -13.01 -14.33
CA ASP A 70 1.11 -11.72 -14.73
C ASP A 70 2.64 -11.67 -14.52
N CYS A 71 3.12 -12.26 -13.42
CA CYS A 71 4.55 -12.30 -13.06
C CYS A 71 5.41 -13.19 -13.97
N GLU A 72 4.82 -14.08 -14.78
CA GLU A 72 5.56 -14.92 -15.72
C GLU A 72 6.31 -14.08 -16.80
N VAL A 73 5.91 -12.82 -17.02
CA VAL A 73 6.59 -11.92 -17.98
C VAL A 73 7.97 -11.46 -17.52
N LEU A 74 8.29 -11.55 -16.22
CA LEU A 74 9.50 -10.93 -15.64
C LEU A 74 10.80 -11.49 -16.21
N LEU A 75 10.97 -12.81 -16.23
CA LEU A 75 12.21 -13.41 -16.76
C LEU A 75 12.38 -13.19 -18.26
N PRO A 76 11.38 -13.42 -19.14
CA PRO A 76 11.48 -13.09 -20.54
C PRO A 76 11.77 -11.60 -20.80
N LEU A 77 11.19 -10.70 -20.00
CA LEU A 77 11.44 -9.27 -20.14
C LEU A 77 12.86 -8.91 -19.73
N PHE A 78 13.37 -9.49 -18.63
CA PHE A 78 14.75 -9.33 -18.20
C PHE A 78 15.73 -9.80 -19.29
N GLU A 79 15.53 -11.00 -19.86
CA GLU A 79 16.39 -11.52 -20.94
C GLU A 79 16.38 -10.65 -22.19
N THR A 80 15.23 -10.03 -22.49
CA THR A 80 15.06 -9.23 -23.69
C THR A 80 15.65 -7.82 -23.55
N THR A 81 15.57 -7.23 -22.36
CA THR A 81 15.80 -5.79 -22.19
C THR A 81 16.82 -5.42 -21.11
N GLY A 82 17.21 -6.37 -20.27
CA GLY A 82 18.03 -6.12 -19.06
C GLY A 82 17.24 -5.44 -17.94
N ILE A 83 17.83 -5.39 -16.74
CA ILE A 83 17.14 -4.92 -15.52
C ILE A 83 16.67 -3.46 -15.63
N GLU A 84 17.52 -2.55 -16.08
CA GLU A 84 17.21 -1.11 -16.14
C GLU A 84 16.01 -0.79 -17.04
N THR A 85 15.94 -1.40 -18.22
CA THR A 85 14.83 -1.19 -19.14
C THR A 85 13.58 -1.92 -18.65
N MET A 86 13.74 -3.14 -18.13
CA MET A 86 12.66 -3.94 -17.58
C MET A 86 11.86 -3.17 -16.54
N VAL A 87 12.51 -2.63 -15.49
CA VAL A 87 11.81 -1.95 -14.40
C VAL A 87 11.06 -0.70 -14.86
N LYS A 88 11.56 -0.01 -15.90
CA LYS A 88 10.89 1.15 -16.51
C LYS A 88 9.68 0.78 -17.37
N MET A 89 9.60 -0.46 -17.82
CA MET A 89 8.47 -0.97 -18.62
C MET A 89 7.32 -1.50 -17.76
N LEU A 90 7.54 -1.72 -16.46
CA LEU A 90 6.50 -2.24 -15.57
C LEU A 90 5.52 -1.14 -15.14
N ASP A 91 4.22 -1.38 -15.36
CA ASP A 91 3.12 -0.67 -14.73
C ASP A 91 2.53 -1.62 -13.67
N ALA A 92 2.99 -1.49 -12.43
CA ALA A 92 2.86 -2.54 -11.43
C ALA A 92 3.00 -2.02 -9.99
N GLU A 93 2.44 -2.77 -9.06
CA GLU A 93 2.74 -2.73 -7.62
C GLU A 93 3.58 -3.96 -7.31
N PHE A 94 4.88 -3.80 -7.03
CA PHE A 94 5.76 -4.96 -6.99
C PHE A 94 6.98 -4.83 -6.07
N ALA A 95 7.44 -6.00 -5.63
CA ALA A 95 8.78 -6.23 -5.10
C ALA A 95 9.27 -7.58 -5.61
N PHE A 96 10.37 -7.62 -6.33
CA PHE A 96 10.93 -8.87 -6.83
C PHE A 96 12.42 -9.02 -6.52
N VAL A 97 12.84 -10.28 -6.48
CA VAL A 97 14.25 -10.70 -6.46
C VAL A 97 14.49 -11.70 -7.58
N LEU A 98 15.51 -11.46 -8.40
CA LEU A 98 15.94 -12.28 -9.52
C LEU A 98 17.39 -12.70 -9.35
N VAL A 99 17.69 -13.97 -9.60
CA VAL A 99 19.05 -14.50 -9.60
C VAL A 99 19.35 -15.10 -10.97
N ASP A 100 20.49 -14.73 -11.56
CA ASP A 100 21.06 -15.40 -12.72
C ASP A 100 22.10 -16.41 -12.23
N GLU A 101 21.76 -17.70 -12.27
CA GLU A 101 22.63 -18.79 -11.83
C GLU A 101 23.85 -18.96 -12.76
N ASN A 102 23.81 -18.46 -14.00
CA ASN A 102 24.90 -18.54 -14.95
C ASN A 102 26.01 -17.55 -14.63
N THR A 103 25.68 -16.36 -14.12
CA THR A 103 26.62 -15.28 -13.79
C THR A 103 26.83 -15.10 -12.29
N ALA A 104 26.00 -15.73 -11.46
CA ALA A 104 25.90 -15.54 -10.02
C ALA A 104 25.48 -14.11 -9.61
N GLU A 105 24.87 -13.36 -10.52
CA GLU A 105 24.37 -12.02 -10.25
C GLU A 105 22.98 -12.06 -9.60
N ILE A 106 22.75 -11.09 -8.71
CA ILE A 106 21.48 -10.91 -8.01
C ILE A 106 20.95 -9.53 -8.37
N PHE A 107 19.66 -9.52 -8.74
CA PHE A 107 18.91 -8.32 -9.03
C PHE A 107 17.70 -8.26 -8.11
N ALA A 108 17.31 -7.07 -7.69
CA ALA A 108 16.07 -6.84 -6.96
C ALA A 108 15.49 -5.48 -7.36
N ALA A 109 14.19 -5.33 -7.26
CA ALA A 109 13.56 -4.01 -7.47
C ALA A 109 12.26 -3.89 -6.68
N ARG A 110 11.87 -2.64 -6.41
CA ARG A 110 10.66 -2.29 -5.68
C ARG A 110 9.93 -1.16 -6.39
N ASP A 111 8.59 -1.22 -6.40
CA ASP A 111 7.75 -0.22 -7.05
C ASP A 111 8.00 1.20 -6.51
N PRO A 112 7.68 2.27 -7.30
CA PRO A 112 8.01 3.65 -6.97
C PRO A 112 7.36 4.22 -5.71
N PHE A 113 6.25 3.63 -5.22
CA PHE A 113 5.62 4.01 -3.96
C PHE A 113 6.03 3.11 -2.80
N GLY A 114 6.63 1.95 -3.10
CA GLY A 114 6.91 0.92 -2.12
C GLY A 114 5.67 0.27 -1.54
N ILE A 115 4.61 0.11 -2.37
CA ILE A 115 3.36 -0.54 -1.97
C ILE A 115 3.64 -1.97 -1.52
N ARG A 116 4.43 -2.72 -2.34
CA ARG A 116 4.88 -4.03 -1.91
C ARG A 116 6.14 -3.90 -1.05
N PRO A 117 6.15 -4.52 0.14
CA PRO A 117 7.30 -4.41 1.04
C PRO A 117 8.48 -5.24 0.53
N LEU A 118 9.67 -4.68 0.70
CA LEU A 118 10.93 -5.37 0.52
C LEU A 118 11.95 -4.81 1.52
N PHE A 119 12.67 -5.71 2.18
CA PHE A 119 13.79 -5.41 3.06
C PHE A 119 15.02 -6.14 2.57
N TYR A 120 16.19 -5.62 2.89
CA TYR A 120 17.46 -6.28 2.66
C TYR A 120 18.36 -6.20 3.88
N GLY A 121 19.34 -7.06 3.94
CA GLY A 121 20.38 -7.07 4.96
C GLY A 121 21.53 -7.95 4.49
N TYR A 122 22.62 -7.95 5.23
CA TYR A 122 23.80 -8.73 4.89
C TYR A 122 23.98 -9.90 5.86
N ASN A 123 24.03 -11.11 5.33
CA ASN A 123 24.18 -12.32 6.14
C ASN A 123 25.43 -12.24 7.04
N LYS A 124 25.26 -12.46 8.33
CA LYS A 124 26.29 -12.34 9.37
C LYS A 124 27.51 -13.23 9.16
N VAL A 125 27.34 -14.36 8.45
CA VAL A 125 28.37 -15.37 8.25
C VAL A 125 29.04 -15.22 6.87
N THR A 126 28.23 -15.05 5.82
CA THR A 126 28.71 -15.05 4.43
C THR A 126 28.97 -13.67 3.86
N GLY A 127 28.43 -12.60 4.49
CA GLY A 127 28.45 -11.24 3.95
C GLY A 127 27.56 -11.03 2.72
N LYS A 128 26.85 -12.06 2.24
CA LYS A 128 25.97 -11.95 1.06
C LYS A 128 24.71 -11.18 1.41
N ILE A 129 24.18 -10.44 0.43
CA ILE A 129 22.89 -9.75 0.55
C ILE A 129 21.75 -10.76 0.62
N CYS A 130 20.76 -10.47 1.46
CA CYS A 130 19.54 -11.24 1.63
C CYS A 130 18.35 -10.29 1.51
N PHE A 131 17.22 -10.80 1.05
CA PHE A 131 15.99 -10.04 0.86
C PHE A 131 14.80 -10.73 1.53
N SER A 132 13.83 -9.95 2.01
CA SER A 132 12.57 -10.47 2.53
C SER A 132 11.47 -9.41 2.42
N SER A 133 10.21 -9.85 2.36
CA SER A 133 9.06 -8.95 2.47
C SER A 133 8.90 -8.34 3.86
N GLU A 134 9.48 -8.95 4.90
CA GLU A 134 9.37 -8.50 6.30
C GLU A 134 10.74 -8.53 6.99
N ALA A 135 11.03 -7.47 7.77
CA ALA A 135 12.32 -7.31 8.44
C ALA A 135 12.59 -8.43 9.46
N LYS A 136 11.58 -8.87 10.20
CA LYS A 136 11.69 -9.94 11.21
C LYS A 136 12.24 -11.25 10.66
N ALA A 137 12.07 -11.52 9.37
CA ALA A 137 12.64 -12.71 8.72
C ALA A 137 14.17 -12.61 8.52
N LEU A 138 14.74 -11.42 8.59
CA LEU A 138 16.18 -11.17 8.38
C LEU A 138 16.97 -10.90 9.68
N ILE A 139 16.36 -10.34 10.71
CA ILE A 139 17.07 -9.83 11.92
C ILE A 139 17.94 -10.90 12.60
N SER A 140 17.51 -12.16 12.62
CA SER A 140 18.27 -13.23 13.26
C SER A 140 19.54 -13.59 12.47
N THR A 141 19.53 -13.47 11.16
CA THR A 141 20.57 -13.96 10.24
C THR A 141 21.38 -12.87 9.57
N CYS A 142 20.87 -11.63 9.51
CA CYS A 142 21.48 -10.51 8.82
C CYS A 142 21.85 -9.35 9.76
N ASN A 143 22.85 -8.57 9.35
CA ASN A 143 23.15 -7.25 9.86
C ASN A 143 22.50 -6.19 8.96
N ASP A 144 22.36 -4.97 9.49
CA ASP A 144 21.95 -3.77 8.75
C ASP A 144 20.65 -3.96 7.97
N VAL A 145 19.66 -4.62 8.62
CA VAL A 145 18.34 -4.82 8.01
C VAL A 145 17.67 -3.49 7.77
N THR A 146 17.39 -3.20 6.51
CA THR A 146 16.95 -1.89 6.02
C THR A 146 15.83 -2.07 5.00
N PRO A 147 14.80 -1.18 4.95
CA PRO A 147 13.85 -1.17 3.85
C PRO A 147 14.54 -0.93 2.50
N PHE A 148 14.17 -1.71 1.49
CA PHE A 148 14.62 -1.47 0.12
C PHE A 148 13.96 -0.18 -0.40
N PRO A 149 14.73 0.78 -0.95
CA PRO A 149 14.18 2.07 -1.34
C PRO A 149 13.16 1.94 -2.48
N PRO A 150 11.98 2.61 -2.39
CA PRO A 150 11.02 2.65 -3.48
C PRO A 150 11.58 3.28 -4.75
N GLY A 151 11.19 2.76 -5.92
CA GLY A 151 11.67 3.27 -7.21
C GLY A 151 13.12 2.96 -7.54
N TYR A 152 13.72 2.02 -6.81
CA TYR A 152 15.09 1.57 -7.05
C TYR A 152 15.15 0.12 -7.54
N TYR A 153 16.20 -0.19 -8.26
CA TYR A 153 16.67 -1.55 -8.47
C TYR A 153 18.09 -1.75 -7.93
N TYR A 154 18.40 -2.97 -7.56
CA TYR A 154 19.74 -3.42 -7.14
C TYR A 154 20.33 -4.27 -8.26
N ALA A 155 21.57 -3.97 -8.65
CA ALA A 155 22.37 -4.73 -9.62
C ALA A 155 23.85 -4.51 -9.34
N ASN A 156 24.69 -5.52 -9.55
CA ASN A 156 26.15 -5.42 -9.44
C ASN A 156 26.66 -4.85 -8.10
N GLY A 157 25.95 -5.11 -7.02
CA GLY A 157 26.31 -4.60 -5.68
C GLY A 157 25.83 -3.17 -5.38
N GLU A 158 25.14 -2.50 -6.28
CA GLU A 158 24.75 -1.10 -6.18
C GLU A 158 23.25 -0.90 -6.33
N PHE A 159 22.73 0.19 -5.73
CA PHE A 159 21.34 0.64 -5.85
C PHE A 159 21.25 1.76 -6.90
N HIS A 160 20.32 1.61 -7.83
CA HIS A 160 20.07 2.56 -8.91
C HIS A 160 18.62 3.02 -8.90
N VAL A 161 18.38 4.32 -8.95
CA VAL A 161 17.04 4.88 -9.12
C VAL A 161 16.57 4.65 -10.56
N PHE A 162 15.34 4.13 -10.72
CA PHE A 162 14.71 4.02 -12.06
C PHE A 162 13.47 4.91 -12.20
N ASN A 163 12.80 5.23 -11.09
CA ASN A 163 11.64 6.10 -11.10
C ASN A 163 11.45 6.74 -9.72
N ASP A 164 11.71 8.03 -9.61
CA ASP A 164 11.29 8.85 -8.47
C ASP A 164 9.94 9.51 -8.80
N ILE A 165 8.85 8.91 -8.34
CA ILE A 165 7.48 9.36 -8.64
C ILE A 165 7.17 10.74 -8.03
N ALA A 166 7.92 11.19 -7.06
CA ALA A 166 7.76 12.50 -6.43
C ALA A 166 8.56 13.59 -7.15
N GLU A 167 9.53 13.22 -7.99
CA GLU A 167 10.30 14.18 -8.77
C GLU A 167 9.44 14.79 -9.89
N VAL A 168 9.43 16.10 -9.97
CA VAL A 168 8.66 16.87 -10.96
C VAL A 168 9.61 17.65 -11.86
N SER A 169 9.75 17.17 -13.09
CA SER A 169 10.58 17.83 -14.11
C SER A 169 9.84 18.93 -14.89
N THR A 170 8.52 18.83 -14.98
CA THR A 170 7.69 19.79 -15.76
C THR A 170 6.42 20.11 -14.96
N ILE A 171 6.10 21.38 -14.86
CA ILE A 171 4.88 21.87 -14.20
C ILE A 171 3.75 22.01 -15.24
N VAL A 172 2.59 21.44 -14.93
CA VAL A 172 1.36 21.54 -15.72
C VAL A 172 0.64 22.85 -15.37
N GLU A 173 0.42 23.69 -16.39
CA GLU A 173 -0.25 25.01 -16.31
C GLU A 173 -1.58 25.05 -17.07
N GLU A 174 -2.22 23.91 -17.24
CA GLU A 174 -3.49 23.80 -17.97
C GLU A 174 -4.64 24.54 -17.29
N PRO A 175 -5.70 24.92 -18.02
CA PRO A 175 -6.95 25.41 -17.45
C PRO A 175 -7.57 24.41 -16.45
N LEU A 176 -8.25 24.89 -15.42
CA LEU A 176 -8.85 24.05 -14.37
C LEU A 176 -9.75 22.94 -14.92
N ALA A 177 -10.55 23.24 -15.96
CA ALA A 177 -11.44 22.27 -16.58
C ALA A 177 -10.67 21.11 -17.25
N GLU A 178 -9.52 21.40 -17.86
CA GLU A 178 -8.66 20.38 -18.47
C GLU A 178 -7.98 19.53 -17.41
N ILE A 179 -7.43 20.17 -16.35
CA ILE A 179 -6.86 19.49 -15.19
C ILE A 179 -7.89 18.52 -14.58
N SER A 180 -9.10 18.99 -14.32
CA SER A 180 -10.19 18.17 -13.79
C SER A 180 -10.53 17.00 -14.69
N GLY A 181 -10.59 17.24 -16.01
CA GLY A 181 -10.81 16.18 -17.00
C GLY A 181 -9.70 15.13 -17.00
N HIS A 182 -8.45 15.54 -16.86
CA HIS A 182 -7.30 14.62 -16.78
C HIS A 182 -7.31 13.82 -15.48
N ILE A 183 -7.52 14.44 -14.33
CA ILE A 183 -7.62 13.77 -13.02
C ILE A 183 -8.70 12.68 -13.10
N ARG A 184 -9.90 13.02 -13.57
CA ARG A 184 -11.01 12.07 -13.68
C ARG A 184 -10.66 10.88 -14.58
N ARG A 185 -10.27 11.14 -15.83
CA ARG A 185 -9.96 10.06 -16.79
C ARG A 185 -8.82 9.15 -16.33
N LYS A 186 -7.80 9.73 -15.68
CA LYS A 186 -6.65 8.96 -15.19
C LYS A 186 -7.04 8.10 -13.98
N LEU A 187 -7.84 8.61 -13.05
CA LEU A 187 -8.32 7.83 -11.90
C LEU A 187 -9.31 6.73 -12.35
N GLU A 188 -10.23 7.02 -13.27
CA GLU A 188 -11.12 6.00 -13.85
C GLU A 188 -10.29 4.86 -14.50
N ARG A 189 -9.23 5.20 -15.24
CA ARG A 189 -8.33 4.23 -15.83
C ARG A 189 -7.54 3.44 -14.78
N ALA A 190 -7.07 4.11 -13.73
CA ALA A 190 -6.34 3.50 -12.63
C ALA A 190 -7.17 2.45 -11.87
N VAL A 191 -8.44 2.77 -11.58
CA VAL A 191 -9.38 1.81 -10.99
C VAL A 191 -9.63 0.66 -11.96
N LYS A 192 -9.98 0.97 -13.21
CA LYS A 192 -10.34 -0.05 -14.22
C LYS A 192 -9.23 -1.09 -14.44
N LYS A 193 -7.96 -0.66 -14.52
CA LYS A 193 -6.85 -1.59 -14.69
C LYS A 193 -6.68 -2.54 -13.50
N ARG A 194 -7.05 -2.12 -12.30
CA ARG A 194 -6.98 -2.90 -11.06
C ARG A 194 -8.18 -3.82 -10.81
N LEU A 195 -9.19 -3.77 -11.69
CA LEU A 195 -10.32 -4.72 -11.63
C LEU A 195 -9.99 -6.10 -12.21
N HIS A 196 -8.89 -6.20 -12.96
CA HIS A 196 -8.48 -7.47 -13.56
C HIS A 196 -7.87 -8.40 -12.51
N ALA A 197 -8.54 -9.51 -12.21
CA ALA A 197 -8.09 -10.56 -11.32
C ALA A 197 -8.89 -11.85 -11.54
N ASP A 198 -8.28 -13.01 -11.25
CA ASP A 198 -8.96 -14.30 -11.23
C ASP A 198 -9.55 -14.58 -9.83
N ALA A 199 -8.97 -13.98 -8.79
CA ALA A 199 -9.46 -14.10 -7.41
C ALA A 199 -10.56 -13.07 -7.10
N PRO A 200 -11.49 -13.38 -6.17
CA PRO A 200 -12.59 -12.50 -5.81
C PRO A 200 -12.10 -11.25 -5.06
N MET A 201 -12.71 -10.09 -5.38
CA MET A 201 -12.33 -8.76 -4.92
C MET A 201 -13.44 -8.10 -4.11
N GLY A 202 -13.04 -7.36 -3.05
CA GLY A 202 -13.88 -6.46 -2.28
C GLY A 202 -13.31 -5.04 -2.21
N TYR A 203 -14.01 -4.16 -1.52
CA TYR A 203 -13.68 -2.73 -1.46
C TYR A 203 -13.84 -2.19 -0.04
N LEU A 204 -12.84 -1.45 0.43
CA LEU A 204 -12.97 -0.71 1.69
C LEU A 204 -13.71 0.61 1.43
N LEU A 205 -14.78 0.84 2.16
CA LEU A 205 -15.65 2.01 2.01
C LEU A 205 -15.85 2.71 3.35
N SER A 206 -15.07 3.76 3.60
CA SER A 206 -15.16 4.56 4.83
C SER A 206 -16.18 5.72 4.76
N GLY A 207 -16.85 5.91 3.62
CA GLY A 207 -17.69 7.10 3.38
C GLY A 207 -16.87 8.40 3.22
N GLY A 208 -15.54 8.32 3.21
CA GLY A 208 -14.65 9.40 2.84
C GLY A 208 -14.54 9.55 1.31
N LEU A 209 -14.10 10.72 0.84
CA LEU A 209 -13.99 11.04 -0.60
C LEU A 209 -13.26 9.97 -1.40
N ASP A 210 -12.08 9.57 -0.93
CA ASP A 210 -11.15 8.74 -1.70
C ASP A 210 -11.69 7.32 -1.91
N SER A 211 -12.06 6.65 -0.83
CA SER A 211 -12.67 5.31 -0.88
C SER A 211 -13.99 5.31 -1.64
N SER A 212 -14.81 6.36 -1.46
CA SER A 212 -16.09 6.49 -2.16
C SER A 212 -15.92 6.67 -3.67
N LEU A 213 -14.93 7.45 -4.14
CA LEU A 213 -14.61 7.59 -5.56
C LEU A 213 -14.14 6.27 -6.17
N VAL A 214 -13.26 5.54 -5.48
CA VAL A 214 -12.80 4.22 -5.92
C VAL A 214 -13.98 3.25 -6.07
N CYS A 215 -14.85 3.17 -5.06
CA CYS A 215 -16.05 2.32 -5.09
C CYS A 215 -17.01 2.75 -6.21
N ALA A 216 -17.26 4.05 -6.37
CA ALA A 216 -18.18 4.56 -7.39
C ALA A 216 -17.71 4.26 -8.82
N ILE A 217 -16.40 4.44 -9.09
CA ILE A 217 -15.82 4.10 -10.38
C ILE A 217 -15.89 2.59 -10.62
N ALA A 218 -15.55 1.77 -9.63
CA ALA A 218 -15.62 0.32 -9.75
C ALA A 218 -17.06 -0.18 -9.97
N ALA A 219 -18.03 0.35 -9.23
CA ALA A 219 -19.44 0.01 -9.39
C ALA A 219 -20.00 0.36 -10.77
N LYS A 220 -19.49 1.44 -11.39
CA LYS A 220 -19.86 1.82 -12.76
C LYS A 220 -19.28 0.88 -13.83
N GLU A 221 -18.11 0.30 -13.58
CA GLU A 221 -17.41 -0.57 -14.53
C GLU A 221 -17.86 -2.03 -14.46
N LEU A 222 -18.51 -2.45 -13.36
CA LEU A 222 -18.93 -3.82 -13.12
C LEU A 222 -20.46 -3.97 -13.21
N GLU A 223 -20.91 -5.07 -13.82
CA GLU A 223 -22.34 -5.37 -13.97
C GLU A 223 -23.02 -5.83 -12.67
N SER A 224 -22.26 -6.48 -11.78
CA SER A 224 -22.73 -7.00 -10.51
C SER A 224 -22.45 -6.03 -9.38
N PRO A 225 -23.31 -5.96 -8.33
CA PRO A 225 -23.01 -5.18 -7.16
C PRO A 225 -21.65 -5.52 -6.55
N ILE A 226 -20.84 -4.52 -6.27
CA ILE A 226 -19.56 -4.69 -5.60
C ILE A 226 -19.75 -4.95 -4.10
N LYS A 227 -18.88 -5.76 -3.51
CA LYS A 227 -18.87 -6.03 -2.06
C LYS A 227 -18.07 -4.96 -1.35
N THR A 228 -18.72 -4.18 -0.49
CA THR A 228 -18.08 -3.09 0.25
C THR A 228 -18.11 -3.34 1.75
N PHE A 229 -17.07 -2.89 2.44
CA PHE A 229 -16.90 -3.11 3.88
C PHE A 229 -16.53 -1.81 4.58
N ALA A 230 -17.14 -1.58 5.73
CA ALA A 230 -16.82 -0.47 6.64
C ALA A 230 -16.70 -0.98 8.08
N ILE A 231 -15.91 -0.29 8.89
CA ILE A 231 -15.74 -0.59 10.31
C ILE A 231 -15.86 0.67 11.15
N GLY A 232 -16.44 0.56 12.32
CA GLY A 232 -16.55 1.63 13.28
C GLY A 232 -16.65 1.11 14.71
N MET A 233 -16.43 2.00 15.69
CA MET A 233 -16.68 1.69 17.09
C MET A 233 -18.19 1.54 17.33
N GLU A 234 -18.57 0.64 18.22
CA GLU A 234 -19.99 0.48 18.62
C GLU A 234 -20.58 1.71 19.32
N THR A 235 -19.73 2.58 19.89
CA THR A 235 -20.14 3.73 20.69
C THR A 235 -20.37 5.02 19.93
N ASP A 236 -19.68 5.23 18.78
CA ASP A 236 -19.85 6.45 17.95
C ASP A 236 -19.34 6.22 16.53
N PRO A 237 -20.07 5.44 15.70
CA PRO A 237 -19.62 5.06 14.37
C PRO A 237 -19.95 6.12 13.31
N ILE A 238 -19.35 7.30 13.38
CA ILE A 238 -19.65 8.42 12.46
C ILE A 238 -19.43 8.01 11.00
N ASP A 239 -18.35 7.32 10.69
CA ASP A 239 -18.04 6.91 9.32
C ASP A 239 -19.01 5.87 8.77
N LEU A 240 -19.57 4.98 9.60
CA LEU A 240 -20.54 3.98 9.13
C LEU A 240 -21.78 4.63 8.52
N LYS A 241 -22.25 5.75 9.07
CA LYS A 241 -23.38 6.50 8.50
C LYS A 241 -23.09 6.90 7.05
N TYR A 242 -21.93 7.50 6.80
CA TYR A 242 -21.58 7.98 5.46
C TYR A 242 -21.20 6.83 4.51
N ALA A 243 -20.60 5.77 5.04
CA ALA A 243 -20.36 4.55 4.28
C ALA A 243 -21.69 3.94 3.80
N ARG A 244 -22.71 3.89 4.67
CA ARG A 244 -24.05 3.45 4.33
C ARG A 244 -24.70 4.31 3.26
N GLU A 245 -24.64 5.64 3.38
CA GLU A 245 -25.17 6.57 2.38
C GLU A 245 -24.55 6.32 0.99
N VAL A 246 -23.25 6.12 0.92
CA VAL A 246 -22.57 5.79 -0.35
C VAL A 246 -22.97 4.40 -0.84
N ALA A 247 -23.01 3.41 0.04
CA ALA A 247 -23.39 2.04 -0.30
C ALA A 247 -24.79 1.95 -0.88
N ASP A 248 -25.75 2.65 -0.27
CA ASP A 248 -27.16 2.71 -0.74
C ASP A 248 -27.25 3.41 -2.10
N PHE A 249 -26.52 4.52 -2.27
CA PHE A 249 -26.47 5.25 -3.54
C PHE A 249 -25.90 4.39 -4.67
N LEU A 250 -24.79 3.69 -4.41
CA LEU A 250 -24.10 2.81 -5.38
C LEU A 250 -24.77 1.43 -5.49
N ARG A 251 -25.70 1.08 -4.61
CA ARG A 251 -26.37 -0.23 -4.52
C ARG A 251 -25.38 -1.38 -4.35
N THR A 252 -24.42 -1.21 -3.44
CA THR A 252 -23.41 -2.23 -3.16
C THR A 252 -23.92 -3.32 -2.20
N ASP A 253 -23.30 -4.48 -2.22
CA ASP A 253 -23.44 -5.50 -1.16
C ASP A 253 -22.55 -5.07 0.03
N HIS A 254 -23.15 -4.30 0.96
CA HIS A 254 -22.41 -3.59 2.01
C HIS A 254 -22.50 -4.28 3.35
N THR A 255 -21.33 -4.46 3.98
CA THR A 255 -21.19 -5.02 5.32
C THR A 255 -20.55 -4.01 6.26
N GLU A 256 -21.23 -3.75 7.39
CA GLU A 256 -20.72 -2.92 8.49
C GLU A 256 -20.22 -3.80 9.63
N ILE A 257 -19.02 -3.50 10.12
CA ILE A 257 -18.40 -4.19 11.24
C ILE A 257 -18.33 -3.23 12.43
N LEU A 258 -18.79 -3.69 13.58
CA LEU A 258 -18.67 -2.96 14.85
C LEU A 258 -17.54 -3.58 15.66
N MET A 259 -16.64 -2.75 16.17
CA MET A 259 -15.56 -3.17 17.07
C MET A 259 -15.79 -2.62 18.48
N THR A 260 -15.44 -3.44 19.46
CA THR A 260 -15.52 -3.15 20.88
C THR A 260 -14.21 -2.60 21.44
N LYS A 261 -14.23 -2.06 22.67
CA LYS A 261 -13.01 -1.72 23.41
C LYS A 261 -12.06 -2.93 23.55
N GLU A 262 -12.62 -4.11 23.79
CA GLU A 262 -11.83 -5.35 23.94
C GLU A 262 -11.14 -5.75 22.64
N ASP A 263 -11.83 -5.67 21.49
CA ASP A 263 -11.23 -5.92 20.17
C ASP A 263 -10.04 -5.00 19.93
N VAL A 264 -10.20 -3.71 20.22
CA VAL A 264 -9.13 -2.71 20.08
C VAL A 264 -7.92 -3.08 20.94
N LEU A 265 -8.10 -3.27 22.24
CA LEU A 265 -7.00 -3.48 23.16
C LEU A 265 -6.29 -4.83 22.94
N SER A 266 -7.05 -5.89 22.63
CA SER A 266 -6.49 -7.22 22.36
C SER A 266 -5.69 -7.29 21.06
N SER A 267 -5.98 -6.44 20.07
CA SER A 267 -5.29 -6.45 18.78
C SER A 267 -3.95 -5.70 18.77
N VAL A 268 -3.69 -4.82 19.75
CA VAL A 268 -2.49 -3.94 19.76
C VAL A 268 -1.19 -4.70 19.55
N ARG A 269 -1.00 -5.81 20.27
CA ARG A 269 0.22 -6.60 20.20
C ARG A 269 0.42 -7.22 18.81
N GLU A 270 -0.62 -7.80 18.24
CA GLU A 270 -0.57 -8.41 16.91
C GLU A 270 -0.35 -7.36 15.81
N VAL A 271 -1.01 -6.21 15.94
CA VAL A 271 -0.80 -5.07 15.02
C VAL A 271 0.66 -4.63 15.02
N ILE A 272 1.28 -4.42 16.18
CA ILE A 272 2.70 -4.04 16.29
C ILE A 272 3.61 -5.11 15.66
N TRP A 273 3.33 -6.38 15.92
CA TRP A 273 4.07 -7.52 15.34
C TRP A 273 4.02 -7.54 13.81
N HIS A 274 2.84 -7.32 13.24
CA HIS A 274 2.66 -7.34 11.79
C HIS A 274 3.22 -6.08 11.11
N LEU A 275 3.06 -4.92 11.73
CA LEU A 275 3.55 -3.64 11.19
C LEU A 275 5.07 -3.49 11.28
N GLU A 276 5.72 -4.13 12.26
CA GLU A 276 7.15 -3.95 12.55
C GLU A 276 7.50 -2.48 12.85
N THR A 277 6.61 -1.75 13.53
CA THR A 277 6.80 -0.35 13.93
C THR A 277 6.18 -0.07 15.30
N TRP A 278 6.67 0.97 15.97
CA TRP A 278 6.07 1.55 17.20
C TRP A 278 5.54 2.96 17.00
N ASP A 279 5.39 3.39 15.74
CA ASP A 279 4.81 4.71 15.42
C ASP A 279 3.34 4.78 15.87
N ILE A 280 3.06 5.77 16.74
CA ILE A 280 1.76 5.89 17.40
C ILE A 280 0.62 6.13 16.40
N THR A 281 0.86 6.94 15.38
CA THR A 281 -0.14 7.30 14.37
C THR A 281 -0.46 6.12 13.48
N THR A 282 0.58 5.42 13.04
CA THR A 282 0.46 4.23 12.19
C THR A 282 -0.29 3.12 12.92
N ILE A 283 0.04 2.85 14.20
CA ILE A 283 -0.64 1.81 14.99
C ILE A 283 -2.11 2.13 15.19
N ARG A 284 -2.46 3.36 15.62
CA ARG A 284 -3.85 3.78 15.78
C ARG A 284 -4.66 3.62 14.50
N ALA A 285 -4.12 4.05 13.37
CA ALA A 285 -4.77 3.91 12.08
C ALA A 285 -4.86 2.45 11.60
N SER A 286 -3.98 1.57 12.08
CA SER A 286 -3.94 0.16 11.67
C SER A 286 -4.92 -0.73 12.41
N ILE A 287 -5.31 -0.42 13.64
CA ILE A 287 -6.19 -1.29 14.43
C ILE A 287 -7.51 -1.56 13.70
N GLY A 288 -8.20 -0.52 13.25
CA GLY A 288 -9.45 -0.70 12.50
C GLY A 288 -9.24 -1.46 11.18
N MET A 289 -8.16 -1.15 10.44
CA MET A 289 -7.83 -1.86 9.20
C MET A 289 -7.49 -3.34 9.45
N TYR A 290 -6.76 -3.65 10.50
CA TYR A 290 -6.45 -5.02 10.90
C TYR A 290 -7.72 -5.81 11.23
N LEU A 291 -8.61 -5.24 12.04
CA LEU A 291 -9.85 -5.90 12.48
C LEU A 291 -10.84 -6.11 11.32
N ILE A 292 -10.99 -5.14 10.41
CA ILE A 292 -11.85 -5.32 9.22
C ILE A 292 -11.28 -6.41 8.30
N CYS A 293 -9.96 -6.46 8.10
CA CYS A 293 -9.31 -7.49 7.30
C CYS A 293 -9.47 -8.87 7.92
N LYS A 294 -9.36 -8.99 9.25
CA LYS A 294 -9.64 -10.22 9.99
C LYS A 294 -11.05 -10.73 9.74
N TYR A 295 -12.05 -9.85 9.88
CA TYR A 295 -13.45 -10.19 9.63
C TYR A 295 -13.67 -10.66 8.18
N ILE A 296 -13.12 -9.94 7.20
CA ILE A 296 -13.28 -10.27 5.78
C ILE A 296 -12.67 -11.65 5.49
N HIS A 297 -11.48 -11.93 6.00
CA HIS A 297 -10.82 -13.22 5.84
C HIS A 297 -11.64 -14.38 6.48
N GLU A 298 -12.20 -14.16 7.66
CA GLU A 298 -12.96 -15.20 8.38
C GLU A 298 -14.37 -15.45 7.81
N LYS A 299 -14.95 -14.46 7.13
CA LYS A 299 -16.36 -14.50 6.71
C LYS A 299 -16.57 -14.53 5.20
N THR A 300 -15.52 -14.40 4.41
CA THR A 300 -15.61 -14.34 2.94
C THR A 300 -14.47 -15.10 2.28
N GLU A 301 -14.61 -15.36 0.98
CA GLU A 301 -13.55 -15.93 0.12
C GLU A 301 -12.74 -14.84 -0.61
N LEU A 302 -12.87 -13.58 -0.22
CA LEU A 302 -12.17 -12.48 -0.86
C LEU A 302 -10.67 -12.60 -0.64
N LYS A 303 -9.89 -12.23 -1.66
CA LYS A 303 -8.42 -12.19 -1.60
C LYS A 303 -7.85 -10.80 -1.90
N ILE A 304 -8.65 -9.93 -2.48
CA ILE A 304 -8.22 -8.59 -2.90
C ILE A 304 -9.14 -7.56 -2.24
N LEU A 305 -8.55 -6.48 -1.74
CA LEU A 305 -9.28 -5.29 -1.30
C LEU A 305 -8.75 -4.05 -2.01
N MET A 306 -9.64 -3.34 -2.69
CA MET A 306 -9.32 -2.05 -3.28
C MET A 306 -9.47 -0.94 -2.23
N THR A 307 -8.48 -0.05 -2.15
CA THR A 307 -8.37 0.99 -1.10
C THR A 307 -8.23 2.38 -1.69
N GLY A 308 -8.47 3.41 -0.86
CA GLY A 308 -8.32 4.82 -1.24
C GLY A 308 -7.01 5.49 -0.76
N GLU A 309 -5.99 4.71 -0.41
CA GLU A 309 -4.69 5.22 0.08
C GLU A 309 -3.95 6.07 -0.97
N VAL A 310 -2.95 6.86 -0.53
CA VAL A 310 -2.05 7.70 -1.36
C VAL A 310 -2.66 9.03 -1.83
N SER A 311 -3.96 9.18 -1.81
CA SER A 311 -4.63 10.41 -2.26
C SER A 311 -4.25 11.65 -1.41
N ASP A 312 -4.12 11.47 -0.10
CA ASP A 312 -3.85 12.56 0.85
C ASP A 312 -2.51 13.25 0.59
N GLU A 313 -1.49 12.50 0.28
CA GLU A 313 -0.13 12.98 0.10
C GLU A 313 0.02 13.83 -1.16
N MET A 314 -0.74 13.50 -2.20
CA MET A 314 -0.68 14.22 -3.48
C MET A 314 -1.59 15.45 -3.56
N PHE A 315 -2.81 15.36 -2.99
CA PHE A 315 -3.82 16.43 -3.06
C PHE A 315 -3.85 17.34 -1.84
N GLY A 316 -3.20 16.95 -0.77
CA GLY A 316 -3.19 17.65 0.51
C GLY A 316 -4.21 17.15 1.52
N TYR A 317 -3.83 17.25 2.77
CA TYR A 317 -4.63 16.87 3.92
C TYR A 317 -4.15 17.63 5.15
N LYS A 318 -5.05 17.94 6.09
CA LYS A 318 -4.82 18.63 7.37
C LYS A 318 -3.53 19.47 7.49
N TYR A 319 -2.37 18.84 7.40
CA TYR A 319 -1.07 19.51 7.61
C TYR A 319 -0.67 20.39 6.43
N THR A 320 -1.01 20.00 5.21
CA THR A 320 -0.74 20.75 4.00
C THR A 320 -1.78 21.83 3.71
N ASP A 321 -2.96 21.75 4.33
CA ASP A 321 -4.01 22.79 4.20
C ASP A 321 -3.55 24.16 4.72
N PHE A 322 -2.55 24.18 5.61
CA PHE A 322 -1.94 25.38 6.17
C PHE A 322 -0.58 25.71 5.54
N ALA A 323 -0.24 25.14 4.39
CA ALA A 323 1.02 25.40 3.72
C ALA A 323 1.15 26.92 3.40
N PRO A 324 2.25 27.58 3.82
CA PRO A 324 2.41 29.01 3.69
C PRO A 324 2.63 29.46 2.23
N SER A 325 2.92 28.54 1.33
CA SER A 325 3.11 28.80 -0.10
C SER A 325 2.96 27.53 -0.94
N ALA A 326 2.75 27.70 -2.24
CA ALA A 326 2.71 26.61 -3.20
C ALA A 326 4.00 25.75 -3.20
N GLY A 327 5.16 26.39 -3.08
CA GLY A 327 6.44 25.70 -2.97
C GLY A 327 6.58 24.88 -1.68
N ALA A 328 6.06 25.39 -0.56
CA ALA A 328 6.04 24.64 0.72
C ALA A 328 5.10 23.43 0.62
N PHE A 329 3.92 23.61 0.04
CA PHE A 329 3.00 22.50 -0.25
C PHE A 329 3.67 21.38 -1.06
N GLN A 330 4.32 21.76 -2.19
CA GLN A 330 4.95 20.79 -3.08
C GLN A 330 6.06 20.00 -2.38
N LYS A 331 6.91 20.67 -1.61
CA LYS A 331 7.98 20.02 -0.84
C LYS A 331 7.42 19.02 0.20
N GLU A 332 6.36 19.41 0.89
CA GLU A 332 5.74 18.52 1.86
C GLU A 332 5.06 17.32 1.16
N ALA A 333 4.37 17.54 0.04
CA ALA A 333 3.78 16.46 -0.75
C ALA A 333 4.85 15.47 -1.26
N GLN A 334 5.96 15.99 -1.82
CA GLN A 334 7.09 15.15 -2.26
C GLN A 334 7.68 14.34 -1.11
N LYS A 335 7.92 14.97 0.05
CA LYS A 335 8.40 14.28 1.25
C LYS A 335 7.46 13.15 1.67
N ARG A 336 6.15 13.42 1.73
CA ARG A 336 5.16 12.41 2.15
C ARG A 336 5.08 11.25 1.18
N VAL A 337 5.12 11.51 -0.12
CA VAL A 337 5.16 10.45 -1.15
C VAL A 337 6.42 9.59 -0.99
N HIS A 338 7.58 10.18 -0.73
CA HIS A 338 8.81 9.43 -0.46
C HIS A 338 8.76 8.59 0.82
N GLU A 339 7.99 9.01 1.81
CA GLU A 339 7.88 8.35 3.12
C GLU A 339 6.70 7.36 3.22
N LEU A 340 5.82 7.30 2.22
CA LEU A 340 4.59 6.48 2.23
C LEU A 340 4.83 5.02 2.60
N TYR A 341 5.94 4.45 2.14
CA TYR A 341 6.30 3.05 2.41
C TYR A 341 6.59 2.75 3.88
N MET A 342 6.75 3.79 4.72
CA MET A 342 6.94 3.66 6.16
C MET A 342 5.63 3.86 6.96
N TYR A 343 4.57 4.38 6.32
CA TYR A 343 3.32 4.79 6.98
C TYR A 343 2.08 4.16 6.34
N ASP A 344 1.41 4.87 5.43
CA ASP A 344 0.07 4.49 4.97
C ASP A 344 0.05 3.25 4.07
N VAL A 345 0.99 3.12 3.15
CA VAL A 345 1.07 1.91 2.32
C VAL A 345 1.66 0.72 3.09
N LEU A 346 2.54 0.98 4.10
CA LEU A 346 2.97 -0.06 5.03
C LEU A 346 1.76 -0.62 5.79
N ARG A 347 0.94 0.27 6.37
CA ARG A 347 -0.29 -0.09 7.07
C ARG A 347 -1.19 -0.94 6.19
N ALA A 348 -1.49 -0.46 4.98
CA ALA A 348 -2.35 -1.17 4.04
C ALA A 348 -1.81 -2.59 3.74
N ASP A 349 -0.56 -2.72 3.28
CA ASP A 349 0.02 -4.03 2.98
C ASP A 349 0.02 -4.95 4.21
N ARG A 350 0.51 -4.46 5.36
CA ARG A 350 0.70 -5.31 6.54
C ARG A 350 -0.61 -5.80 7.15
N CYS A 351 -1.61 -4.93 7.28
CA CYS A 351 -2.91 -5.30 7.83
C CYS A 351 -3.63 -6.30 6.91
N LEU A 352 -3.58 -6.10 5.59
CA LEU A 352 -4.19 -7.02 4.65
C LEU A 352 -3.45 -8.36 4.59
N ALA A 353 -2.13 -8.32 4.46
CA ALA A 353 -1.30 -9.50 4.35
C ALA A 353 -1.33 -10.38 5.62
N ALA A 354 -1.51 -9.79 6.81
CA ALA A 354 -1.73 -10.52 8.05
C ALA A 354 -2.93 -11.47 7.98
N HIS A 355 -3.92 -11.11 7.15
CA HIS A 355 -5.15 -11.86 6.95
C HIS A 355 -5.28 -12.43 5.55
N SER A 356 -4.16 -12.68 4.87
CA SER A 356 -4.15 -13.31 3.53
C SER A 356 -4.98 -12.56 2.50
N LEU A 357 -4.90 -11.23 2.53
CA LEU A 357 -5.52 -10.32 1.59
C LEU A 357 -4.45 -9.47 0.89
N GLU A 358 -4.74 -9.00 -0.31
CA GLU A 358 -3.91 -8.10 -1.08
C GLU A 358 -4.57 -6.73 -1.25
N ALA A 359 -3.81 -5.65 -0.96
CA ALA A 359 -4.25 -4.29 -1.26
C ALA A 359 -4.02 -3.94 -2.73
N ARG A 360 -5.00 -3.31 -3.38
CA ARG A 360 -4.82 -2.59 -4.66
C ARG A 360 -5.10 -1.12 -4.45
N VAL A 361 -4.18 -0.27 -4.93
CA VAL A 361 -4.14 1.16 -4.59
C VAL A 361 -4.25 2.02 -5.87
N PRO A 362 -5.47 2.35 -6.34
CA PRO A 362 -5.65 3.09 -7.61
C PRO A 362 -4.99 4.47 -7.64
N PHE A 363 -4.96 5.19 -6.52
CA PHE A 363 -4.29 6.50 -6.46
C PHE A 363 -2.78 6.41 -6.64
N ALA A 364 -2.17 5.25 -6.42
CA ALA A 364 -0.76 5.00 -6.71
C ALA A 364 -0.50 4.56 -8.17
N ASP A 365 -1.46 4.72 -9.06
CA ASP A 365 -1.22 4.53 -10.48
C ASP A 365 -0.16 5.50 -11.00
N LEU A 366 0.86 4.98 -11.69
CA LEU A 366 2.03 5.76 -12.08
C LEU A 366 1.68 6.94 -13.00
N ASP A 367 0.78 6.72 -13.98
CA ASP A 367 0.34 7.77 -14.90
C ASP A 367 -0.54 8.82 -14.20
N PHE A 368 -1.39 8.38 -13.26
CA PHE A 368 -2.20 9.28 -12.44
C PHE A 368 -1.32 10.13 -11.51
N ALA A 369 -0.46 9.48 -10.75
CA ALA A 369 0.36 10.14 -9.74
C ALA A 369 1.37 11.10 -10.36
N ALA A 370 2.07 10.70 -11.42
CA ALA A 370 2.99 11.59 -12.14
C ALA A 370 2.28 12.86 -12.65
N TYR A 371 1.07 12.71 -13.17
CA TYR A 371 0.28 13.87 -13.60
C TYR A 371 -0.12 14.76 -12.42
N VAL A 372 -0.67 14.18 -11.34
CA VAL A 372 -1.12 14.96 -10.16
C VAL A 372 0.05 15.68 -9.49
N MET A 373 1.20 15.01 -9.36
CA MET A 373 2.41 15.63 -8.80
C MET A 373 2.92 16.79 -9.67
N SER A 374 2.76 16.71 -10.98
CA SER A 374 3.19 17.76 -11.93
C SER A 374 2.26 18.97 -12.01
N ILE A 375 1.02 18.90 -11.52
CA ILE A 375 0.10 20.04 -11.49
C ILE A 375 0.73 21.18 -10.68
N ASN A 376 0.64 22.43 -11.21
CA ASN A 376 1.11 23.62 -10.48
C ASN A 376 0.59 23.59 -9.03
N PRO A 377 1.47 23.56 -8.03
CA PRO A 377 1.06 23.39 -6.63
C PRO A 377 0.18 24.54 -6.12
N SER A 378 0.18 25.71 -6.77
CA SER A 378 -0.77 26.79 -6.43
C SER A 378 -2.22 26.39 -6.63
N ARG A 379 -2.49 25.44 -7.53
CA ARG A 379 -3.83 24.87 -7.78
C ARG A 379 -4.26 23.87 -6.71
N LYS A 380 -3.30 23.33 -5.94
CA LYS A 380 -3.54 22.35 -4.86
C LYS A 380 -3.71 22.99 -3.48
N LEU A 381 -3.31 24.27 -3.33
CA LEU A 381 -3.50 25.01 -2.07
C LEU A 381 -4.99 25.07 -1.69
N ASN A 382 -5.28 24.91 -0.40
CA ASN A 382 -6.64 25.00 0.14
C ASN A 382 -7.12 26.47 0.19
N THR A 383 -7.28 27.10 -0.98
CA THR A 383 -7.81 28.46 -1.13
C THR A 383 -9.32 28.53 -1.19
N TYR A 384 -9.99 27.38 -1.27
CA TYR A 384 -11.44 27.26 -1.43
C TYR A 384 -12.16 26.85 -0.15
N GLY A 385 -11.44 26.72 0.97
CA GLY A 385 -11.99 26.24 2.25
C GLY A 385 -12.38 24.78 2.27
N LYS A 386 -11.93 24.00 1.28
CA LYS A 386 -12.19 22.56 1.16
C LYS A 386 -10.89 21.85 0.79
N GLY A 387 -10.41 20.96 1.65
CA GLY A 387 -9.26 20.11 1.34
C GLY A 387 -9.53 19.24 0.11
N LYS A 388 -8.48 18.96 -0.68
CA LYS A 388 -8.54 18.20 -1.94
C LYS A 388 -9.46 18.79 -3.01
N TYR A 389 -9.52 20.11 -3.09
CA TYR A 389 -10.43 20.80 -4.02
C TYR A 389 -10.35 20.28 -5.45
N LEU A 390 -9.16 20.06 -6.00
CA LEU A 390 -8.99 19.57 -7.37
C LEU A 390 -9.63 18.20 -7.59
N LEU A 391 -9.49 17.30 -6.63
CA LEU A 391 -10.09 15.97 -6.72
C LEU A 391 -11.61 16.06 -6.67
N ARG A 392 -12.16 16.86 -5.75
CA ARG A 392 -13.62 17.08 -5.65
C ARG A 392 -14.17 17.72 -6.93
N HIS A 393 -13.53 18.79 -7.40
CA HIS A 393 -13.95 19.50 -8.60
C HIS A 393 -13.86 18.63 -9.87
N ALA A 394 -12.91 17.71 -9.94
CA ALA A 394 -12.81 16.77 -11.05
C ALA A 394 -14.05 15.87 -11.21
N PHE A 395 -14.79 15.62 -10.12
CA PHE A 395 -15.98 14.75 -10.11
C PHE A 395 -17.29 15.50 -9.85
N GLU A 396 -17.24 16.82 -9.67
CA GLU A 396 -18.43 17.66 -9.56
C GLU A 396 -19.29 17.55 -10.81
N GLY A 397 -20.61 17.38 -10.62
CA GLY A 397 -21.57 17.25 -11.72
C GLY A 397 -21.48 15.95 -12.52
N THR A 398 -20.70 14.95 -12.07
CA THR A 398 -20.59 13.63 -12.73
C THR A 398 -21.64 12.62 -12.29
N GLU A 399 -22.40 12.93 -11.24
CA GLU A 399 -23.39 12.03 -10.62
C GLU A 399 -22.79 10.69 -10.12
N LEU A 400 -21.46 10.60 -9.99
CA LEU A 400 -20.78 9.41 -9.46
C LEU A 400 -20.95 9.26 -7.94
N LEU A 401 -21.08 10.38 -7.23
CA LEU A 401 -21.32 10.43 -5.77
C LEU A 401 -22.32 11.52 -5.46
N PRO A 402 -23.09 11.41 -4.35
CA PRO A 402 -23.87 12.51 -3.82
C PRO A 402 -22.99 13.71 -3.48
N ASP A 403 -23.47 14.93 -3.71
CA ASP A 403 -22.72 16.16 -3.38
C ASP A 403 -22.35 16.24 -1.90
N GLU A 404 -23.20 15.73 -1.00
CA GLU A 404 -22.93 15.65 0.44
C GLU A 404 -21.66 14.84 0.76
N ILE A 405 -21.42 13.78 0.03
CA ILE A 405 -20.21 12.95 0.14
C ILE A 405 -19.04 13.61 -0.59
N LEU A 406 -19.26 14.07 -1.82
CA LEU A 406 -18.23 14.70 -2.64
C LEU A 406 -17.61 15.92 -1.94
N PHE A 407 -18.42 16.70 -1.20
CA PHE A 407 -17.99 17.91 -0.49
C PHE A 407 -17.94 17.76 1.04
N ARG A 408 -18.08 16.54 1.56
CA ARG A 408 -17.89 16.26 2.99
C ARG A 408 -16.50 16.69 3.45
N GLU A 409 -16.41 17.31 4.62
CA GLU A 409 -15.13 17.55 5.27
C GLU A 409 -14.49 16.23 5.69
N LYS A 410 -13.17 16.14 5.50
CA LYS A 410 -12.45 14.92 5.82
C LYS A 410 -12.19 14.82 7.33
N ALA A 411 -12.54 13.67 7.91
CA ALA A 411 -12.02 13.20 9.19
C ALA A 411 -10.87 12.20 8.95
N ALA A 412 -9.88 12.16 9.83
CA ALA A 412 -8.86 11.12 9.79
C ALA A 412 -9.48 9.77 10.12
N PHE A 413 -9.00 8.68 9.52
CA PHE A 413 -9.52 7.33 9.76
C PHE A 413 -9.51 6.98 11.25
N SER A 414 -8.42 7.31 11.98
CA SER A 414 -8.34 7.12 13.42
C SER A 414 -9.36 7.92 14.24
N ASP A 415 -9.78 9.11 13.73
CA ASP A 415 -10.77 9.95 14.40
C ASP A 415 -12.19 9.57 14.02
N ALA A 416 -12.39 9.10 12.82
CA ALA A 416 -13.69 8.83 12.20
C ALA A 416 -14.22 7.42 12.50
N VAL A 417 -13.32 6.46 12.74
CA VAL A 417 -13.66 5.13 13.25
C VAL A 417 -14.25 5.22 14.67
N GLY A 418 -13.91 6.29 15.42
CA GLY A 418 -14.47 6.65 16.73
C GLY A 418 -13.41 7.29 17.62
N HIS A 419 -13.65 8.49 18.11
CA HIS A 419 -12.78 9.15 19.10
C HIS A 419 -12.51 8.26 20.32
N SER A 420 -13.48 7.45 20.70
CA SER A 420 -13.39 6.49 21.80
C SER A 420 -12.24 5.48 21.65
N MET A 421 -11.85 5.07 20.43
CA MET A 421 -10.74 4.15 20.22
C MET A 421 -9.41 4.74 20.73
N VAL A 422 -9.14 5.99 20.38
CA VAL A 422 -7.92 6.68 20.82
C VAL A 422 -7.91 6.88 22.35
N ASP A 423 -9.07 7.20 22.91
CA ASP A 423 -9.20 7.39 24.37
C ASP A 423 -9.00 6.06 25.10
N TYR A 424 -9.53 4.95 24.63
CA TYR A 424 -9.29 3.63 25.20
C TYR A 424 -7.81 3.22 25.21
N LEU A 425 -7.08 3.53 24.13
CA LEU A 425 -5.64 3.26 24.06
C LEU A 425 -4.85 4.09 25.05
N LYS A 426 -5.20 5.37 25.21
CA LYS A 426 -4.58 6.27 26.20
C LYS A 426 -4.89 5.82 27.62
N GLU A 427 -6.17 5.56 27.94
CA GLU A 427 -6.59 5.07 29.26
C GLU A 427 -5.82 3.78 29.63
N PHE A 428 -5.76 2.83 28.71
CA PHE A 428 -5.04 1.58 28.93
C PHE A 428 -3.54 1.78 29.19
N ALA A 429 -2.92 2.72 28.48
CA ALA A 429 -1.53 3.07 28.70
C ALA A 429 -1.35 3.82 30.07
N ASP A 430 -2.29 4.70 30.43
CA ASP A 430 -2.25 5.42 31.71
C ASP A 430 -2.44 4.49 32.93
N GLU A 431 -3.24 3.42 32.77
CA GLU A 431 -3.38 2.38 33.79
C GLU A 431 -2.10 1.54 33.97
N LYS A 432 -1.35 1.33 32.88
CA LYS A 432 -0.16 0.46 32.85
C LYS A 432 1.12 1.16 33.25
N TYR A 433 1.26 2.46 32.94
CA TYR A 433 2.49 3.23 33.13
C TYR A 433 2.28 4.46 34.00
N SER A 434 3.20 4.69 34.92
CA SER A 434 3.28 5.91 35.75
C SER A 434 3.98 7.04 34.97
N ASP A 435 3.90 8.28 35.51
CA ASP A 435 4.68 9.41 35.00
C ASP A 435 6.19 9.21 35.20
N GLU A 436 6.55 8.47 36.26
CA GLU A 436 7.95 8.10 36.56
C GLU A 436 8.51 7.14 35.50
N ASP A 437 7.72 6.18 35.01
CA ASP A 437 8.12 5.27 33.94
C ASP A 437 8.38 6.04 32.66
N LEU A 438 7.49 6.98 32.30
CA LEU A 438 7.69 7.84 31.15
C LEU A 438 8.92 8.75 31.27
N ALA A 439 9.17 9.31 32.47
CA ALA A 439 10.35 10.14 32.72
C ALA A 439 11.67 9.36 32.54
N LYS A 440 11.67 8.06 32.86
CA LYS A 440 12.83 7.16 32.68
C LYS A 440 12.97 6.65 31.23
N ALA A 441 12.00 6.88 30.39
CA ALA A 441 12.03 6.37 28.98
C ALA A 441 13.25 6.87 28.19
N SER A 442 13.74 8.07 28.45
CA SER A 442 14.94 8.61 27.78
C SER A 442 16.22 7.87 28.14
N GLU A 443 16.30 7.28 29.35
CA GLU A 443 17.44 6.46 29.78
C GLU A 443 17.42 5.09 29.10
N LYS A 444 16.23 4.49 29.00
CA LYS A 444 16.03 3.18 28.37
C LYS A 444 16.09 3.25 26.83
N TYR A 445 15.53 4.30 26.25
CA TYR A 445 15.40 4.52 24.82
C TYR A 445 15.99 5.87 24.39
N PRO A 446 17.33 6.04 24.37
CA PRO A 446 17.97 7.31 24.02
C PRO A 446 17.77 7.72 22.56
N LYS A 447 17.46 6.76 21.67
CA LYS A 447 17.06 7.02 20.29
C LYS A 447 15.57 6.82 20.15
N HIS A 448 14.89 7.79 19.51
CA HIS A 448 13.43 7.77 19.33
C HIS A 448 12.69 7.57 20.66
N THR A 449 13.03 8.39 21.64
CA THR A 449 12.48 8.35 22.99
C THR A 449 10.96 8.47 22.97
N PRO A 450 10.22 7.55 23.61
CA PRO A 450 8.78 7.69 23.79
C PRO A 450 8.43 8.98 24.52
N PHE A 451 7.39 9.68 24.08
CA PHE A 451 6.98 10.99 24.58
C PHE A 451 5.59 11.01 25.25
N THR A 452 4.87 9.89 25.17
CA THR A 452 3.61 9.62 25.87
C THR A 452 3.65 8.22 26.47
N LYS A 453 2.80 7.92 27.45
CA LYS A 453 2.66 6.56 28.01
C LYS A 453 2.24 5.55 26.95
N GLU A 454 1.39 5.96 26.01
CA GLU A 454 0.98 5.14 24.89
C GLU A 454 2.16 4.83 23.96
N SER A 455 2.99 5.82 23.60
CA SER A 455 4.20 5.57 22.79
C SER A 455 5.23 4.71 23.53
N LEU A 456 5.28 4.80 24.85
CA LEU A 456 6.12 3.92 25.68
C LEU A 456 5.60 2.49 25.66
N MET A 457 4.30 2.30 25.80
CA MET A 457 3.64 0.99 25.69
C MET A 457 3.95 0.32 24.34
N TYR A 458 3.78 1.04 23.23
CA TYR A 458 4.04 0.50 21.91
C TYR A 458 5.52 0.16 21.71
N ARG A 459 6.42 1.02 22.20
CA ARG A 459 7.85 0.74 22.15
C ARG A 459 8.23 -0.49 22.96
N GLU A 460 7.69 -0.69 24.14
CA GLU A 460 7.97 -1.86 24.96
C GLU A 460 7.45 -3.15 24.31
N ILE A 461 6.22 -3.12 23.78
CA ILE A 461 5.68 -4.27 23.05
C ILE A 461 6.54 -4.61 21.82
N PHE A 462 7.01 -3.59 21.08
CA PHE A 462 7.88 -3.81 19.93
C PHE A 462 9.21 -4.47 20.30
N GLU A 463 9.82 -4.09 21.43
CA GLU A 463 11.10 -4.65 21.89
C GLU A 463 10.98 -6.09 22.44
N GLU A 464 9.76 -6.60 22.63
CA GLU A 464 9.54 -8.00 23.03
C GLU A 464 9.67 -8.98 21.86
N PHE A 465 9.72 -8.49 20.64
CA PHE A 465 9.83 -9.27 19.41
C PHE A 465 11.25 -9.25 18.83
#